data_df2a037b008331777500277dc6b3283b
#
_entry.id   df2a037b008331777500277dc6b3283b
#
_cell.length_a   1.000
_cell.length_b   1.000
_cell.length_c   1.000
_cell.angle_alpha   90.00
_cell.angle_beta   90.00
_cell.angle_gamma   90.00
#
_symmetry.space_group_name_H-M   'P 1'
#
loop_
_entity.id
_entity.type
_entity.pdbx_description
1 polymer ?
#
loop_
_entity_poly.entity_id
_entity_poly.type
_entity_poly.pdbx_seq_one_letter_code
_entity_poly.pdbx_strand_id
1 'polypeptide(L)'
;MREDTYLQDRAHLAGLTDEQLEARFWALSEQIVEPLVELARTHTSPSIERSVLMRMGIDSRTCMAVASECEKRGLLGHGAGQVVAHCATTWRCPLPEAAQRLAAGEGWETVEQKWGAPHA
;
A
#
# COMPACT_ATOMS: atom_id res chain seq x y z
N MET A 1 18.85 13.10 -30.04
CA MET A 1 19.17 13.24 -28.63
C MET A 1 18.92 11.99 -27.83
N ARG A 2 17.76 11.37 -27.96
CA ARG A 2 17.52 10.09 -27.29
C ARG A 2 18.43 8.96 -27.78
N GLU A 3 18.81 9.01 -29.05
CA GLU A 3 19.73 8.03 -29.63
C GLU A 3 21.12 8.11 -29.00
N ASP A 4 21.64 9.33 -28.77
CA ASP A 4 22.93 9.51 -28.13
C ASP A 4 22.92 9.00 -26.68
N THR A 5 21.87 9.28 -25.94
CA THR A 5 21.67 8.81 -24.58
C THR A 5 21.57 7.28 -24.57
N TYR A 6 20.80 6.72 -25.50
CA TYR A 6 20.63 5.27 -25.61
C TYR A 6 21.95 4.56 -25.90
N LEU A 7 22.76 5.07 -26.83
CA LEU A 7 24.05 4.49 -27.17
C LEU A 7 25.03 4.58 -25.99
N GLN A 8 25.01 5.68 -25.25
CA GLN A 8 25.83 5.84 -24.05
C GLN A 8 25.41 4.86 -22.95
N ASP A 9 24.12 4.74 -22.71
CA ASP A 9 23.56 3.82 -21.72
C ASP A 9 23.87 2.37 -22.10
N ARG A 10 23.70 2.03 -23.37
CA ARG A 10 24.02 0.71 -23.90
C ARG A 10 25.50 0.39 -23.76
N ALA A 11 26.37 1.33 -24.09
CA ALA A 11 27.81 1.16 -23.97
C ALA A 11 28.23 0.94 -22.51
N HIS A 12 27.58 1.65 -21.59
CA HIS A 12 27.82 1.50 -20.16
C HIS A 12 27.47 0.09 -19.66
N LEU A 13 26.42 -0.50 -20.19
CA LEU A 13 25.94 -1.83 -19.80
C LEU A 13 26.61 -2.98 -20.57
N ALA A 14 27.14 -2.70 -21.76
CA ALA A 14 27.67 -3.73 -22.66
C ALA A 14 28.87 -4.50 -22.11
N GLY A 15 29.64 -3.90 -21.19
CA GLY A 15 30.79 -4.53 -20.58
C GLY A 15 30.50 -5.36 -19.35
N LEU A 16 29.22 -5.45 -18.94
CA LEU A 16 28.84 -6.16 -17.72
C LEU A 16 28.52 -7.64 -18.02
N THR A 17 28.86 -8.51 -17.08
CA THR A 17 28.43 -9.91 -17.10
C THR A 17 26.94 -9.98 -16.76
N ASP A 18 26.31 -11.12 -17.04
CA ASP A 18 24.89 -11.34 -16.69
C ASP A 18 24.65 -11.15 -15.20
N GLU A 19 25.57 -11.62 -14.36
CA GLU A 19 25.48 -11.47 -12.91
C GLU A 19 25.57 -10.01 -12.49
N GLN A 20 26.48 -9.25 -13.13
CA GLN A 20 26.64 -7.82 -12.88
C GLN A 20 25.41 -7.03 -13.34
N LEU A 21 24.84 -7.39 -14.49
CA LEU A 21 23.60 -6.78 -14.98
C LEU A 21 22.44 -7.02 -14.04
N GLU A 22 22.30 -8.23 -13.52
CA GLU A 22 21.26 -8.57 -12.55
C GLU A 22 21.43 -7.76 -11.27
N ALA A 23 22.63 -7.71 -10.73
CA ALA A 23 22.91 -6.93 -9.51
C ALA A 23 22.60 -5.45 -9.72
N ARG A 24 22.95 -4.90 -10.87
CA ARG A 24 22.68 -3.50 -11.19
C ARG A 24 21.19 -3.25 -11.37
N PHE A 25 20.47 -4.18 -12.00
CA PHE A 25 19.02 -4.10 -12.13
C PHE A 25 18.34 -4.01 -10.76
N TRP A 26 18.69 -4.87 -9.82
CA TRP A 26 18.11 -4.85 -8.48
C TRP A 26 18.47 -3.59 -7.71
N ALA A 27 19.72 -3.12 -7.83
CA ALA A 27 20.15 -1.89 -7.18
C ALA A 27 19.37 -0.68 -7.72
N LEU A 28 19.18 -0.59 -9.04
CA LEU A 28 18.41 0.49 -9.65
C LEU A 28 16.92 0.39 -9.31
N SER A 29 16.39 -0.82 -9.26
CA SER A 29 14.98 -1.06 -8.89
C SER A 29 14.71 -0.60 -7.46
N GLU A 30 15.61 -0.88 -6.53
CA GLU A 30 15.50 -0.41 -5.15
C GLU A 30 15.52 1.12 -5.07
N GLN A 31 16.38 1.77 -5.84
CA GLN A 31 16.46 3.22 -5.88
C GLN A 31 15.18 3.89 -6.40
N ILE A 32 14.44 3.19 -7.26
CA ILE A 32 13.16 3.68 -7.81
C ILE A 32 12.00 3.35 -6.88
N VAL A 33 11.95 2.11 -6.40
CA VAL A 33 10.82 1.60 -5.61
C VAL A 33 10.78 2.20 -4.21
N GLU A 34 11.92 2.31 -3.55
CA GLU A 34 11.98 2.80 -2.16
C GLU A 34 11.38 4.21 -2.00
N PRO A 35 11.75 5.21 -2.82
CA PRO A 35 11.10 6.52 -2.74
C PRO A 35 9.60 6.48 -3.03
N LEU A 36 9.15 5.61 -3.94
CA LEU A 36 7.73 5.47 -4.26
C LEU A 36 6.94 4.87 -3.10
N VAL A 37 7.49 3.89 -2.41
CA VAL A 37 6.89 3.30 -1.22
C VAL A 37 6.76 4.35 -0.11
N GLU A 38 7.82 5.11 0.13
CA GLU A 38 7.81 6.18 1.12
C GLU A 38 6.79 7.27 0.77
N LEU A 39 6.72 7.64 -0.51
CA LEU A 39 5.75 8.62 -1.00
C LEU A 39 4.32 8.12 -0.80
N ALA A 40 4.06 6.86 -1.12
CA ALA A 40 2.75 6.25 -0.92
C ALA A 40 2.35 6.23 0.55
N ARG A 41 3.30 5.89 1.42
CA ARG A 41 3.05 5.81 2.85
C ARG A 41 2.70 7.17 3.46
N THR A 42 3.32 8.25 2.97
CA THR A 42 3.14 9.59 3.51
C THR A 42 2.12 10.43 2.76
N HIS A 43 1.77 10.03 1.53
CA HIS A 43 0.91 10.84 0.64
C HIS A 43 -0.37 10.12 0.21
N THR A 44 -0.73 9.04 0.87
CA THR A 44 -2.02 8.40 0.60
C THR A 44 -3.18 9.29 1.08
N SER A 45 -4.35 9.09 0.52
CA SER A 45 -5.54 9.87 0.86
C SER A 45 -6.73 8.94 1.06
N PRO A 46 -7.80 9.42 1.75
CA PRO A 46 -9.03 8.64 1.89
C PRO A 46 -9.63 8.22 0.55
N SER A 47 -9.52 9.06 -0.49
CA SER A 47 -10.03 8.74 -1.83
C SER A 47 -9.29 7.56 -2.45
N ILE A 48 -7.96 7.52 -2.32
CA ILE A 48 -7.14 6.42 -2.82
C ILE A 48 -7.47 5.14 -2.06
N GLU A 49 -7.54 5.22 -0.75
CA GLU A 49 -7.83 4.05 0.09
C GLU A 49 -9.24 3.51 -0.17
N ARG A 50 -10.21 4.38 -0.38
CA ARG A 50 -11.56 3.98 -0.79
C ARG A 50 -11.54 3.22 -2.11
N SER A 51 -10.77 3.69 -3.09
CA SER A 51 -10.65 3.02 -4.39
C SER A 51 -10.03 1.63 -4.25
N VAL A 52 -9.03 1.47 -3.40
CA VAL A 52 -8.42 0.16 -3.11
C VAL A 52 -9.45 -0.79 -2.53
N LEU A 53 -10.21 -0.34 -1.53
CA LEU A 53 -11.25 -1.17 -0.89
C LEU A 53 -12.34 -1.57 -1.87
N MET A 54 -12.73 -0.67 -2.78
CA MET A 54 -13.72 -1.00 -3.81
C MET A 54 -13.23 -2.11 -4.74
N ARG A 55 -11.95 -2.11 -5.07
CA ARG A 55 -11.33 -3.18 -5.87
C ARG A 55 -11.29 -4.51 -5.14
N MET A 56 -11.34 -4.49 -3.82
CA MET A 56 -11.39 -5.69 -2.98
C MET A 56 -12.82 -6.26 -2.85
N GLY A 57 -13.79 -5.67 -3.54
CA GLY A 57 -15.18 -6.15 -3.54
C GLY A 57 -16.04 -5.57 -2.44
N ILE A 58 -15.63 -4.47 -1.83
CA ILE A 58 -16.38 -3.82 -0.76
C ILE A 58 -17.23 -2.70 -1.36
N ASP A 59 -18.47 -2.53 -0.90
CA ASP A 59 -19.36 -1.50 -1.41
C ASP A 59 -18.86 -0.09 -1.08
N SER A 60 -19.26 0.87 -1.90
CA SER A 60 -18.77 2.24 -1.85
C SER A 60 -19.00 2.92 -0.49
N ARG A 61 -20.17 2.72 0.11
CA ARG A 61 -20.52 3.32 1.40
C ARG A 61 -19.64 2.78 2.52
N THR A 62 -19.46 1.48 2.56
CA THR A 62 -18.58 0.81 3.53
C THR A 62 -17.13 1.25 3.34
N CYS A 63 -16.67 1.34 2.09
CA CYS A 63 -15.32 1.84 1.78
C CYS A 63 -15.09 3.24 2.32
N MET A 64 -16.05 4.13 2.13
CA MET A 64 -15.96 5.50 2.63
C MET A 64 -15.85 5.54 4.15
N ALA A 65 -16.70 4.77 4.83
CA ALA A 65 -16.71 4.73 6.29
C ALA A 65 -15.40 4.19 6.86
N VAL A 66 -14.87 3.11 6.28
CA VAL A 66 -13.61 2.51 6.73
C VAL A 66 -12.44 3.46 6.46
N ALA A 67 -12.37 4.05 5.27
CA ALA A 67 -11.29 4.99 4.91
C ALA A 67 -11.31 6.22 5.84
N SER A 68 -12.48 6.76 6.14
CA SER A 68 -12.62 7.90 7.06
C SER A 68 -12.15 7.55 8.47
N GLU A 69 -12.51 6.38 8.95
CA GLU A 69 -12.10 5.92 10.27
C GLU A 69 -10.59 5.67 10.33
N CYS A 70 -10.02 5.10 9.28
CA CYS A 70 -8.57 4.93 9.19
C CYS A 70 -7.85 6.29 9.21
N GLU A 71 -8.40 7.30 8.54
CA GLU A 71 -7.84 8.65 8.55
C GLU A 71 -7.84 9.22 9.97
N LYS A 72 -8.96 9.13 10.66
CA LYS A 72 -9.09 9.63 12.04
C LYS A 72 -8.11 8.96 12.99
N ARG A 73 -7.82 7.70 12.76
CA ARG A 73 -6.92 6.90 13.60
C ARG A 73 -5.47 6.96 13.18
N GLY A 74 -5.14 7.71 12.12
CA GLY A 74 -3.77 7.81 11.63
C GLY A 74 -3.25 6.55 10.95
N LEU A 75 -4.14 5.75 10.38
CA LEU A 75 -3.81 4.45 9.81
C LEU A 75 -3.71 4.43 8.29
N LEU A 76 -3.96 5.56 7.61
CA LEU A 76 -3.92 5.59 6.15
C LEU A 76 -2.57 5.15 5.59
N GLY A 77 -1.48 5.47 6.28
CA GLY A 77 -0.13 5.10 5.87
C GLY A 77 0.11 3.59 5.85
N HIS A 78 -0.66 2.82 6.63
CA HIS A 78 -0.61 1.35 6.61
C HIS A 78 -1.48 0.77 5.51
N GLY A 79 -2.41 1.55 4.96
CA GLY A 79 -3.35 1.13 3.93
C GLY A 79 -4.64 0.58 4.52
N ALA A 80 -5.78 1.14 4.10
CA ALA A 80 -7.10 0.68 4.57
C ALA A 80 -7.36 -0.78 4.16
N GLY A 81 -6.86 -1.19 2.98
CA GLY A 81 -6.96 -2.57 2.54
C GLY A 81 -6.24 -3.53 3.47
N GLN A 82 -5.07 -3.15 3.96
CA GLN A 82 -4.29 -3.94 4.91
C GLN A 82 -5.04 -4.09 6.24
N VAL A 83 -5.67 -3.02 6.70
CA VAL A 83 -6.49 -3.03 7.92
C VAL A 83 -7.63 -4.03 7.79
N VAL A 84 -8.39 -3.97 6.70
CA VAL A 84 -9.51 -4.89 6.46
C VAL A 84 -9.01 -6.33 6.32
N ALA A 85 -7.93 -6.55 5.57
CA ALA A 85 -7.38 -7.88 5.35
C ALA A 85 -6.91 -8.52 6.66
N HIS A 86 -6.26 -7.75 7.52
CA HIS A 86 -5.83 -8.23 8.83
C HIS A 86 -7.03 -8.66 9.68
N CYS A 87 -8.07 -7.84 9.73
CA CYS A 87 -9.28 -8.17 10.48
C CYS A 87 -9.99 -9.39 9.92
N ALA A 88 -10.10 -9.49 8.59
CA ALA A 88 -10.73 -10.64 7.95
C ALA A 88 -10.01 -11.93 8.27
N THR A 89 -8.67 -11.91 8.25
CA THR A 89 -7.85 -13.06 8.60
C THR A 89 -8.01 -13.42 10.07
N THR A 90 -7.96 -12.44 10.95
CA THR A 90 -8.08 -12.65 12.41
C THR A 90 -9.46 -13.18 12.79
N TRP A 91 -10.51 -12.63 12.18
CA TRP A 91 -11.90 -13.00 12.48
C TRP A 91 -12.38 -14.19 11.64
N ARG A 92 -11.59 -14.65 10.69
CA ARG A 92 -11.91 -15.75 9.77
C ARG A 92 -13.23 -15.53 9.05
N CYS A 93 -13.35 -14.35 8.44
CA CYS A 93 -14.54 -13.96 7.68
C CYS A 93 -14.15 -13.36 6.33
N PRO A 94 -15.10 -13.24 5.38
CA PRO A 94 -14.85 -12.59 4.10
C PRO A 94 -14.50 -11.11 4.27
N LEU A 95 -13.75 -10.56 3.33
CA LEU A 95 -13.35 -9.16 3.33
C LEU A 95 -14.53 -8.19 3.48
N PRO A 96 -15.65 -8.34 2.73
CA PRO A 96 -16.78 -7.43 2.88
C PRO A 96 -17.39 -7.44 4.28
N GLU A 97 -17.45 -8.60 4.91
CA GLU A 97 -17.99 -8.73 6.28
C GLU A 97 -17.10 -8.01 7.29
N ALA A 98 -15.77 -8.18 7.19
CA ALA A 98 -14.84 -7.48 8.05
C ALA A 98 -14.95 -5.97 7.86
N ALA A 99 -15.07 -5.50 6.64
CA ALA A 99 -15.21 -4.09 6.32
C ALA A 99 -16.52 -3.51 6.90
N GLN A 100 -17.62 -4.23 6.78
CA GLN A 100 -18.92 -3.81 7.33
C GLN A 100 -18.87 -3.68 8.85
N ARG A 101 -18.20 -4.60 9.49
CA ARG A 101 -18.02 -4.58 10.95
C ARG A 101 -17.22 -3.36 11.40
N LEU A 102 -16.12 -3.08 10.70
CA LEU A 102 -15.31 -1.89 10.97
C LEU A 102 -16.09 -0.60 10.67
N ALA A 103 -16.87 -0.59 9.60
CA ALA A 103 -17.71 0.56 9.25
C ALA A 103 -18.78 0.85 10.29
N ALA A 104 -19.26 -0.17 10.99
CA ALA A 104 -20.21 -0.03 12.07
C ALA A 104 -19.56 0.42 13.38
N GLY A 105 -18.24 0.63 13.39
CA GLY A 105 -17.51 1.05 14.59
C GLY A 105 -17.09 -0.09 15.49
N GLU A 106 -17.18 -1.33 15.03
CA GLU A 106 -16.87 -2.51 15.81
C GLU A 106 -15.54 -3.15 15.38
N GLY A 107 -14.87 -3.79 16.33
CA GLY A 107 -13.67 -4.58 16.02
C GLY A 107 -12.38 -3.78 15.91
N TRP A 108 -12.40 -2.50 16.22
CA TRP A 108 -11.20 -1.67 16.14
C TRP A 108 -10.14 -2.05 17.19
N GLU A 109 -10.51 -2.78 18.22
CA GLU A 109 -9.56 -3.35 19.18
C GLU A 109 -8.56 -4.27 18.49
N THR A 110 -9.00 -5.04 17.52
CA THR A 110 -8.13 -5.91 16.72
C THR A 110 -7.09 -5.09 15.95
N VAL A 111 -7.52 -3.95 15.41
CA VAL A 111 -6.64 -3.03 14.69
C VAL A 111 -5.61 -2.42 15.64
N GLU A 112 -6.03 -2.00 16.80
CA GLU A 112 -5.16 -1.42 17.84
C GLU A 112 -4.13 -2.42 18.34
N GLN A 113 -4.49 -3.68 18.46
CA GLN A 113 -3.56 -4.74 18.85
C GLN A 113 -2.42 -4.90 17.82
N LYS A 114 -2.70 -4.65 16.54
CA LYS A 114 -1.71 -4.78 15.48
C LYS A 114 -0.84 -3.52 15.33
N TRP A 115 -1.46 -2.34 15.33
CA TRP A 115 -0.78 -1.07 15.01
C TRP A 115 -0.75 -0.07 16.17
N GLY A 116 -1.32 -0.41 17.29
CA GLY A 116 -1.38 0.48 18.44
C GLY A 116 -2.63 1.36 18.49
N ALA A 117 -2.85 2.02 19.62
CA ALA A 117 -3.98 2.90 19.80
C ALA A 117 -3.82 4.18 18.96
N PRO A 118 -4.96 4.86 18.61
CA PRO A 118 -4.88 6.13 17.88
C PRO A 118 -4.09 7.17 18.67
N HIS A 119 -3.33 7.97 17.95
CA HIS A 119 -2.66 9.11 18.54
C HIS A 119 -3.69 10.20 18.84
N ALA A 120 -3.70 10.66 20.08
CA ALA A 120 -4.58 11.74 20.49
C ALA A 120 -4.23 13.07 19.83
#